data_4d96babd0c841e508046330f06a04cea
#
_entry.id   4d96babd0c841e508046330f06a04cea
#
_cell.length_a   1.000
_cell.length_b   1.000
_cell.length_c   1.000
_cell.angle_alpha   90.00
_cell.angle_beta   90.00
_cell.angle_gamma   90.00
#
_symmetry.space_group_name_H-M   'P 1'
#
loop_
_entity.id
_entity.type
_entity.pdbx_description
1 polymer ?
#
loop_
_entity_poly.entity_id
_entity_poly.type
_entity_poly.pdbx_seq_one_letter_code
_entity_poly.pdbx_strand_id
1 'polypeptide(L)'
;LIAKAVANSLARTVAETTGSADTRSYFLNIKGPELLNKYVGETERQIRLIFQRAKEKSDEGVPVIVFFDEMDSLFRTRGTGVSSDVESTIVPQLLSELDGVESLKNVIVIGASNREDLIDPAILRPGRLDVKIKIERPDRDSAKRILAIYLTNGLPYDQSEMDSHGSVDSFIRSAIDSTVDAMYAEGARNRFLEVTYANGDREELYFKDFASGAMIENIVRRAKKDAIKREIGNGSSGLQTEDLINAVHQEFREHEDLPNTTNPDDWARISGKKGERIVYVRTLIDGDGEQRAIEAVSPGQYL
;
A
#
# COMPACT_ATOMS: atom_id res chain seq x y z
N LEU A 1 6.66 -0.55 5.72
CA LEU A 1 7.61 -1.65 5.49
C LEU A 1 8.82 -1.19 4.67
N ILE A 2 8.62 -0.60 3.49
CA ILE A 2 9.68 -0.11 2.59
C ILE A 2 10.60 0.89 3.29
N ALA A 3 10.05 1.92 3.95
CA ALA A 3 10.84 2.93 4.65
C ALA A 3 11.75 2.33 5.74
N LYS A 4 11.27 1.31 6.48
CA LYS A 4 12.10 0.58 7.46
C LYS A 4 13.19 -0.26 6.79
N ALA A 5 12.91 -0.85 5.64
CA ALA A 5 13.92 -1.58 4.87
C ALA A 5 15.02 -0.64 4.36
N VAL A 6 14.65 0.55 3.87
CA VAL A 6 15.60 1.60 3.48
C VAL A 6 16.45 2.04 4.69
N ALA A 7 15.83 2.23 5.87
CA ALA A 7 16.54 2.57 7.10
C ALA A 7 17.61 1.53 7.45
N ASN A 8 17.27 0.25 7.40
CA ASN A 8 18.20 -0.83 7.67
C ASN A 8 19.32 -0.91 6.63
N SER A 9 18.99 -0.72 5.35
CA SER A 9 19.98 -0.71 4.28
C SER A 9 20.96 0.43 4.43
N LEU A 10 20.47 1.64 4.71
CA LEU A 10 21.29 2.82 4.95
C LEU A 10 22.24 2.62 6.14
N ALA A 11 21.73 2.08 7.25
CA ALA A 11 22.53 1.80 8.44
C ALA A 11 23.69 0.85 8.14
N ARG A 12 23.45 -0.20 7.35
CA ARG A 12 24.50 -1.13 6.90
C ARG A 12 25.55 -0.43 6.04
N THR A 13 25.11 0.32 5.02
CA THR A 13 26.02 1.03 4.13
C THR A 13 26.91 2.02 4.89
N VAL A 14 26.34 2.77 5.83
CA VAL A 14 27.12 3.69 6.67
C VAL A 14 28.10 2.93 7.56
N ALA A 15 27.69 1.85 8.21
CA ALA A 15 28.56 1.02 9.04
C ALA A 15 29.74 0.45 8.25
N GLU A 16 29.48 -0.07 7.05
CA GLU A 16 30.54 -0.58 6.14
C GLU A 16 31.52 0.52 5.71
N THR A 17 31.01 1.73 5.42
CA THR A 17 31.84 2.85 4.96
C THR A 17 32.66 3.45 6.10
N THR A 18 32.12 3.51 7.32
CA THR A 18 32.78 4.12 8.47
C THR A 18 33.60 3.14 9.32
N GLY A 19 33.49 1.82 9.03
CA GLY A 19 34.10 0.78 9.84
C GLY A 19 33.49 0.66 11.25
N SER A 20 32.30 1.21 11.47
CA SER A 20 31.58 1.18 12.74
C SER A 20 30.89 -0.16 12.96
N ALA A 21 30.95 -0.69 14.17
CA ALA A 21 30.16 -1.86 14.56
C ALA A 21 28.66 -1.54 14.81
N ASP A 22 28.31 -0.26 14.94
CA ASP A 22 26.93 0.17 15.16
C ASP A 22 26.19 0.35 13.83
N THR A 23 25.23 -0.53 13.58
CA THR A 23 24.39 -0.57 12.37
C THR A 23 23.01 0.04 12.63
N ARG A 24 22.86 0.89 13.65
CA ARG A 24 21.56 1.49 13.97
C ARG A 24 21.32 2.76 13.17
N SER A 25 20.10 2.92 12.66
CA SER A 25 19.57 4.15 12.10
C SER A 25 18.51 4.74 13.01
N TYR A 26 18.40 6.06 13.00
CA TYR A 26 17.33 6.76 13.71
C TYR A 26 16.14 6.97 12.78
N PHE A 27 14.99 6.39 13.12
CA PHE A 27 13.80 6.41 12.28
C PHE A 27 12.70 7.23 12.94
N LEU A 28 12.38 8.38 12.35
CA LEU A 28 11.27 9.25 12.74
C LEU A 28 10.06 8.93 11.85
N ASN A 29 9.02 8.35 12.44
CA ASN A 29 7.77 8.05 11.76
C ASN A 29 6.73 9.09 12.13
N ILE A 30 6.27 9.83 11.13
CA ILE A 30 5.33 10.93 11.27
C ILE A 30 4.09 10.58 10.44
N LYS A 31 2.92 10.55 11.07
CA LYS A 31 1.68 10.42 10.34
C LYS A 31 1.04 11.78 10.16
N GLY A 32 0.69 12.11 8.93
CA GLY A 32 0.11 13.40 8.58
C GLY A 32 -1.04 13.82 9.49
N PRO A 33 -2.09 13.01 9.67
CA PRO A 33 -3.23 13.36 10.53
C PRO A 33 -2.88 13.60 12.00
N GLU A 34 -1.82 12.94 12.52
CA GLU A 34 -1.40 13.10 13.92
C GLU A 34 -0.71 14.44 14.17
N LEU A 35 -0.11 15.05 13.14
CA LEU A 35 0.51 16.37 13.24
C LEU A 35 -0.49 17.51 13.14
N LEU A 36 -1.63 17.30 12.50
CA LEU A 36 -2.66 18.33 12.33
C LEU A 36 -3.23 18.72 13.69
N ASN A 37 -2.96 19.94 14.11
CA ASN A 37 -3.47 20.49 15.35
C ASN A 37 -4.43 21.66 15.06
N LYS A 38 -5.45 21.83 15.91
CA LYS A 38 -6.42 22.92 15.82
C LYS A 38 -5.80 24.29 16.17
N TYR A 39 -4.65 24.29 16.84
CA TYR A 39 -3.99 25.53 17.25
C TYR A 39 -3.00 25.99 16.17
N VAL A 40 -3.16 27.22 15.72
CA VAL A 40 -2.27 27.86 14.74
C VAL A 40 -0.83 27.86 15.24
N GLY A 41 0.11 27.47 14.39
CA GLY A 41 1.54 27.43 14.71
C GLY A 41 2.03 26.18 15.44
N GLU A 42 1.14 25.32 15.95
CA GLU A 42 1.57 24.11 16.67
C GLU A 42 2.08 23.04 15.69
N THR A 43 1.43 22.87 14.57
CA THR A 43 1.89 21.95 13.51
C THR A 43 3.26 22.36 12.96
N GLU A 44 3.46 23.64 12.70
CA GLU A 44 4.74 24.20 12.24
C GLU A 44 5.83 24.03 13.30
N ARG A 45 5.49 24.24 14.58
CA ARG A 45 6.41 24.00 15.69
C ARG A 45 6.85 22.54 15.77
N GLN A 46 5.92 21.61 15.57
CA GLN A 46 6.22 20.17 15.57
C GLN A 46 7.11 19.79 14.38
N ILE A 47 6.85 20.33 13.19
CA ILE A 47 7.70 20.11 12.02
C ILE A 47 9.13 20.57 12.33
N ARG A 48 9.32 21.78 12.85
CA ARG A 48 10.65 22.27 13.25
C ARG A 48 11.35 21.35 14.26
N LEU A 49 10.64 20.88 15.28
CA LEU A 49 11.21 19.97 16.28
C LEU A 49 11.64 18.62 15.68
N ILE A 50 10.89 18.10 14.72
CA ILE A 50 11.25 16.87 13.99
C ILE A 50 12.58 17.05 13.25
N PHE A 51 12.72 18.12 12.48
CA PHE A 51 13.94 18.39 11.71
C PHE A 51 15.12 18.78 12.63
N GLN A 52 14.88 19.53 13.69
CA GLN A 52 15.90 19.79 14.71
C GLN A 52 16.44 18.49 15.29
N ARG A 53 15.56 17.55 15.67
CA ARG A 53 15.95 16.26 16.22
C ARG A 53 16.67 15.38 15.18
N ALA A 54 16.27 15.45 13.92
CA ALA A 54 16.97 14.79 12.83
C ALA A 54 18.40 15.33 12.69
N LYS A 55 18.57 16.64 12.76
CA LYS A 55 19.88 17.29 12.72
C LYS A 55 20.77 16.90 13.89
N GLU A 56 20.26 16.96 15.12
CA GLU A 56 20.98 16.55 16.33
C GLU A 56 21.52 15.12 16.20
N LYS A 57 20.71 14.19 15.70
CA LYS A 57 21.12 12.80 15.47
C LYS A 57 22.10 12.63 14.32
N SER A 58 21.94 13.40 13.26
CA SER A 58 22.89 13.44 12.15
C SER A 58 24.28 13.95 12.60
N ASP A 59 24.32 14.97 13.45
CA ASP A 59 25.55 15.53 14.03
C ASP A 59 26.26 14.52 14.95
N GLU A 60 25.53 13.57 15.56
CA GLU A 60 26.10 12.42 16.27
C GLU A 60 26.68 11.35 15.32
N GLY A 61 26.59 11.53 14.01
CA GLY A 61 27.05 10.58 12.98
C GLY A 61 26.06 9.44 12.70
N VAL A 62 24.84 9.47 13.27
CA VAL A 62 23.83 8.44 13.09
C VAL A 62 23.03 8.70 11.81
N PRO A 63 22.82 7.71 10.94
CA PRO A 63 21.92 7.83 9.80
C PRO A 63 20.48 8.07 10.28
N VAL A 64 19.83 9.09 9.72
CA VAL A 64 18.47 9.49 10.10
C VAL A 64 17.53 9.35 8.91
N ILE A 65 16.37 8.76 9.15
CA ILE A 65 15.27 8.77 8.19
C ILE A 65 14.07 9.47 8.82
N VAL A 66 13.60 10.51 8.13
CA VAL A 66 12.36 11.21 8.44
C VAL A 66 11.30 10.69 7.46
N PHE A 67 10.32 9.94 7.96
CA PHE A 67 9.28 9.34 7.15
C PHE A 67 7.94 10.02 7.43
N PHE A 68 7.36 10.65 6.41
CA PHE A 68 6.02 11.22 6.45
C PHE A 68 5.04 10.24 5.80
N ASP A 69 4.13 9.68 6.59
CA ASP A 69 3.03 8.86 6.10
C ASP A 69 1.78 9.72 5.90
N GLU A 70 0.97 9.40 4.89
CA GLU A 70 -0.23 10.15 4.53
C GLU A 70 0.06 11.65 4.36
N MET A 71 1.17 11.97 3.67
CA MET A 71 1.65 13.35 3.55
C MET A 71 0.66 14.28 2.81
N ASP A 72 -0.23 13.72 2.00
CA ASP A 72 -1.32 14.44 1.36
C ASP A 72 -2.33 15.05 2.35
N SER A 73 -2.37 14.59 3.59
CA SER A 73 -3.19 15.19 4.64
C SER A 73 -2.63 16.52 5.15
N LEU A 74 -1.30 16.69 5.09
CA LEU A 74 -0.58 17.87 5.62
C LEU A 74 -0.24 18.91 4.54
N PHE A 75 0.11 18.45 3.35
CA PHE A 75 0.82 19.24 2.35
C PHE A 75 0.02 19.41 1.07
N ARG A 76 -1.27 19.76 1.23
CA ARG A 76 -2.21 19.95 0.12
C ARG A 76 -1.92 21.24 -0.67
N THR A 77 -2.25 21.18 -1.95
CA THR A 77 -2.31 22.36 -2.81
C THR A 77 -3.36 23.35 -2.31
N ARG A 78 -3.01 24.63 -2.26
CA ARG A 78 -3.88 25.71 -1.79
C ARG A 78 -5.20 25.74 -2.55
N GLY A 79 -6.31 25.89 -1.83
CA GLY A 79 -7.63 26.19 -2.44
C GLY A 79 -8.59 25.00 -2.58
N THR A 80 -8.25 23.83 -2.04
CA THR A 80 -9.12 22.62 -2.14
C THR A 80 -9.94 22.29 -0.89
N GLY A 81 -9.93 23.16 0.16
CA GLY A 81 -10.64 22.88 1.42
C GLY A 81 -11.01 24.12 2.24
N VAL A 82 -11.84 23.93 3.26
CA VAL A 82 -12.45 24.94 4.12
C VAL A 82 -11.49 25.56 5.17
N SER A 83 -10.23 25.09 5.28
CA SER A 83 -9.26 25.47 6.31
C SER A 83 -8.04 26.20 5.71
N SER A 84 -8.25 27.30 5.02
CA SER A 84 -7.21 27.98 4.23
C SER A 84 -6.03 28.57 5.04
N ASP A 85 -6.21 28.89 6.32
CA ASP A 85 -5.19 29.62 7.09
C ASP A 85 -4.09 28.71 7.68
N VAL A 86 -4.43 27.51 8.13
CA VAL A 86 -3.46 26.54 8.67
C VAL A 86 -2.63 25.91 7.55
N GLU A 87 -3.27 25.56 6.43
CA GLU A 87 -2.58 25.00 5.26
C GLU A 87 -1.62 25.99 4.60
N SER A 88 -1.86 27.30 4.73
CA SER A 88 -1.03 28.34 4.11
C SER A 88 0.35 28.46 4.73
N THR A 89 0.57 28.01 5.95
CA THR A 89 1.82 28.16 6.72
C THR A 89 2.62 26.87 6.85
N ILE A 90 1.95 25.70 6.80
CA ILE A 90 2.58 24.39 6.97
C ILE A 90 3.51 24.06 5.79
N VAL A 91 3.06 24.24 4.54
CA VAL A 91 3.88 23.98 3.34
C VAL A 91 5.13 24.84 3.32
N PRO A 92 5.09 26.18 3.47
CA PRO A 92 6.30 27.01 3.59
C PRO A 92 7.26 26.57 4.68
N GLN A 93 6.75 26.15 5.85
CA GLN A 93 7.59 25.68 6.94
C GLN A 93 8.32 24.39 6.52
N LEU A 94 7.61 23.40 5.95
CA LEU A 94 8.25 22.18 5.47
C LEU A 94 9.32 22.47 4.41
N LEU A 95 9.02 23.36 3.45
CA LEU A 95 9.97 23.75 2.41
C LEU A 95 11.26 24.34 2.99
N SER A 96 11.13 25.20 4.02
CA SER A 96 12.27 25.79 4.73
C SER A 96 13.12 24.71 5.43
N GLU A 97 12.50 23.71 6.03
CA GLU A 97 13.21 22.61 6.68
C GLU A 97 13.88 21.69 5.65
N LEU A 98 13.20 21.35 4.54
CA LEU A 98 13.77 20.53 3.47
C LEU A 98 15.00 21.20 2.84
N ASP A 99 14.92 22.49 2.53
CA ASP A 99 16.05 23.28 2.02
C ASP A 99 17.23 23.28 3.00
N GLY A 100 16.95 23.18 4.32
CA GLY A 100 17.97 23.03 5.36
C GLY A 100 18.61 21.63 5.42
N VAL A 101 17.85 20.58 5.06
CA VAL A 101 18.33 19.18 5.07
C VAL A 101 19.35 18.91 3.97
N GLU A 102 19.30 19.60 2.83
CA GLU A 102 20.25 19.44 1.72
C GLU A 102 21.71 19.56 2.16
N SER A 103 21.97 20.30 3.25
CA SER A 103 23.29 20.43 3.86
C SER A 103 23.68 19.28 4.80
N LEU A 104 22.75 18.38 5.16
CA LEU A 104 22.97 17.29 6.12
C LEU A 104 23.36 16.00 5.40
N LYS A 105 24.52 15.46 5.73
CA LYS A 105 25.11 14.30 5.01
C LYS A 105 24.39 12.97 5.25
N ASN A 106 23.69 12.82 6.38
CA ASN A 106 23.18 11.52 6.86
C ASN A 106 21.66 11.55 7.10
N VAL A 107 20.91 12.47 6.50
CA VAL A 107 19.44 12.57 6.65
C VAL A 107 18.77 12.27 5.32
N ILE A 108 17.83 11.35 5.33
CA ILE A 108 16.95 11.06 4.20
C ILE A 108 15.51 11.37 4.62
N VAL A 109 14.82 12.14 3.79
CA VAL A 109 13.39 12.40 3.95
C VAL A 109 12.60 11.57 2.94
N ILE A 110 11.61 10.84 3.42
CA ILE A 110 10.73 9.99 2.60
C ILE A 110 9.29 10.41 2.87
N GLY A 111 8.56 10.75 1.83
CA GLY A 111 7.12 10.99 1.88
C GLY A 111 6.36 9.81 1.26
N ALA A 112 5.26 9.40 1.89
CA ALA A 112 4.32 8.44 1.33
C ALA A 112 2.93 9.08 1.21
N SER A 113 2.27 8.84 0.08
CA SER A 113 0.91 9.32 -0.19
C SER A 113 0.19 8.40 -1.15
N ASN A 114 -1.12 8.29 -0.98
CA ASN A 114 -2.03 7.66 -1.94
C ASN A 114 -2.58 8.66 -2.97
N ARG A 115 -2.35 9.97 -2.76
CA ARG A 115 -2.92 11.08 -3.51
C ARG A 115 -1.84 12.08 -3.94
N GLU A 116 -0.99 11.67 -4.90
CA GLU A 116 0.05 12.57 -5.45
C GLU A 116 -0.53 13.89 -5.99
N ASP A 117 -1.73 13.84 -6.54
CA ASP A 117 -2.45 14.98 -7.10
C ASP A 117 -2.80 16.08 -6.08
N LEU A 118 -2.85 15.73 -4.80
CA LEU A 118 -3.13 16.68 -3.71
C LEU A 118 -1.88 17.34 -3.14
N ILE A 119 -0.70 16.78 -3.38
CA ILE A 119 0.56 17.31 -2.83
C ILE A 119 0.97 18.59 -3.55
N ASP A 120 1.35 19.61 -2.79
CA ASP A 120 1.85 20.86 -3.36
C ASP A 120 3.08 20.61 -4.25
N PRO A 121 3.03 21.01 -5.54
CA PRO A 121 4.13 20.78 -6.47
C PRO A 121 5.47 21.39 -6.02
N ALA A 122 5.47 22.39 -5.16
CA ALA A 122 6.70 23.00 -4.64
C ALA A 122 7.53 22.02 -3.80
N ILE A 123 6.90 21.05 -3.14
CA ILE A 123 7.56 20.01 -2.34
C ILE A 123 8.31 19.02 -3.25
N LEU A 124 7.78 18.78 -4.45
CA LEU A 124 8.29 17.79 -5.41
C LEU A 124 9.34 18.35 -6.37
N ARG A 125 9.86 19.55 -6.11
CA ARG A 125 10.89 20.18 -6.94
C ARG A 125 12.28 19.62 -6.63
N PRO A 126 13.24 19.69 -7.61
CA PRO A 126 14.64 19.34 -7.39
C PRO A 126 15.24 19.99 -6.13
N GLY A 127 16.03 19.22 -5.39
CA GLY A 127 16.60 19.64 -4.11
C GLY A 127 15.70 19.40 -2.90
N ARG A 128 14.51 18.82 -3.08
CA ARG A 128 13.54 18.49 -2.03
C ARG A 128 13.11 17.02 -2.14
N LEU A 129 11.83 16.72 -2.30
CA LEU A 129 11.36 15.35 -2.58
C LEU A 129 11.30 15.14 -4.11
N ASP A 130 12.45 15.11 -4.73
CA ASP A 130 12.61 15.10 -6.18
C ASP A 130 12.57 13.69 -6.80
N VAL A 131 12.82 12.65 -6.01
CA VAL A 131 12.75 11.26 -6.46
C VAL A 131 11.37 10.71 -6.21
N LYS A 132 10.63 10.43 -7.28
CA LYS A 132 9.28 9.85 -7.21
C LYS A 132 9.34 8.37 -7.54
N ILE A 133 8.85 7.55 -6.62
CA ILE A 133 8.75 6.10 -6.78
C ILE A 133 7.29 5.71 -6.71
N LYS A 134 6.73 5.27 -7.83
CA LYS A 134 5.39 4.69 -7.87
C LYS A 134 5.45 3.24 -7.43
N ILE A 135 4.71 2.91 -6.39
CA ILE A 135 4.53 1.53 -5.95
C ILE A 135 3.42 0.91 -6.79
N GLU A 136 3.82 0.09 -7.75
CA GLU A 136 2.89 -0.63 -8.62
C GLU A 136 2.23 -1.78 -7.86
N ARG A 137 1.09 -2.25 -8.39
CA ARG A 137 0.46 -3.48 -7.92
C ARG A 137 1.38 -4.67 -8.18
N PRO A 138 1.40 -5.67 -7.31
CA PRO A 138 2.25 -6.83 -7.52
C PRO A 138 1.83 -7.58 -8.78
N ASP A 139 2.79 -7.89 -9.63
CA ASP A 139 2.67 -8.90 -10.68
C ASP A 139 2.78 -10.32 -10.08
N ARG A 140 2.63 -11.34 -10.92
CA ARG A 140 2.69 -12.75 -10.47
C ARG A 140 3.97 -13.06 -9.69
N ASP A 141 5.12 -12.61 -10.17
CA ASP A 141 6.41 -12.90 -9.55
C ASP A 141 6.59 -12.14 -8.24
N SER A 142 6.12 -10.90 -8.17
CA SER A 142 6.09 -10.12 -6.94
C SER A 142 5.12 -10.71 -5.92
N ALA A 143 3.96 -11.20 -6.33
CA ALA A 143 3.00 -11.88 -5.47
C ALA A 143 3.62 -13.15 -4.85
N LYS A 144 4.34 -13.96 -5.65
CA LYS A 144 5.08 -15.12 -5.14
C LYS A 144 6.09 -14.72 -4.07
N ARG A 145 6.87 -13.66 -4.32
CA ARG A 145 7.85 -13.15 -3.35
C ARG A 145 7.19 -12.64 -2.07
N ILE A 146 6.03 -11.98 -2.18
CA ILE A 146 5.28 -11.52 -1.01
C ILE A 146 4.74 -12.70 -0.21
N LEU A 147 4.14 -13.70 -0.86
CA LEU A 147 3.65 -14.92 -0.19
C LEU A 147 4.79 -15.65 0.54
N ALA A 148 5.98 -15.74 -0.06
CA ALA A 148 7.13 -16.37 0.55
C ALA A 148 7.62 -15.70 1.85
N ILE A 149 7.30 -14.41 2.06
CA ILE A 149 7.58 -13.72 3.32
C ILE A 149 6.71 -14.27 4.46
N TYR A 150 5.48 -14.67 4.16
CA TYR A 150 4.49 -15.09 5.15
C TYR A 150 4.38 -16.61 5.30
N LEU A 151 4.70 -17.37 4.25
CA LEU A 151 4.70 -18.84 4.22
C LEU A 151 6.13 -19.35 4.45
N THR A 152 6.51 -19.48 5.71
CA THR A 152 7.85 -19.88 6.13
C THR A 152 7.87 -21.33 6.63
N ASN A 153 9.04 -21.96 6.68
CA ASN A 153 9.22 -23.33 7.17
C ASN A 153 8.82 -23.54 8.65
N GLY A 154 8.63 -22.45 9.40
CA GLY A 154 8.21 -22.51 10.82
C GLY A 154 6.70 -22.63 11.02
N LEU A 155 5.89 -22.68 9.94
CA LEU A 155 4.45 -22.85 10.06
C LEU A 155 4.08 -24.34 10.12
N PRO A 156 3.01 -24.69 10.87
CA PRO A 156 2.45 -26.03 10.84
C PRO A 156 1.70 -26.24 9.51
N TYR A 157 2.23 -27.09 8.65
CA TYR A 157 1.60 -27.51 7.41
C TYR A 157 0.97 -28.91 7.55
N ASP A 158 0.01 -29.22 6.68
CA ASP A 158 -0.61 -30.55 6.64
C ASP A 158 0.41 -31.62 6.26
N GLN A 159 0.52 -32.67 7.09
CA GLN A 159 1.54 -33.69 6.93
C GLN A 159 1.35 -34.49 5.64
N SER A 160 0.13 -34.77 5.25
CA SER A 160 -0.18 -35.58 4.05
C SER A 160 0.21 -34.82 2.75
N GLU A 161 0.01 -33.51 2.73
CA GLU A 161 0.43 -32.68 1.59
C GLU A 161 1.96 -32.53 1.57
N MET A 162 2.62 -32.38 2.72
CA MET A 162 4.08 -32.33 2.80
C MET A 162 4.71 -33.64 2.31
N ASP A 163 4.19 -34.80 2.73
CA ASP A 163 4.71 -36.11 2.34
C ASP A 163 4.58 -36.32 0.82
N SER A 164 3.52 -35.82 0.20
CA SER A 164 3.32 -35.89 -1.25
C SER A 164 4.31 -35.06 -2.07
N HIS A 165 4.89 -34.00 -1.46
CA HIS A 165 5.85 -33.11 -2.11
C HIS A 165 7.32 -33.41 -1.76
N GLY A 166 7.57 -34.36 -0.87
CA GLY A 166 8.91 -34.86 -0.49
C GLY A 166 9.72 -33.90 0.39
N SER A 167 9.37 -32.61 0.47
CA SER A 167 9.99 -31.65 1.39
C SER A 167 9.09 -30.44 1.66
N VAL A 168 9.28 -29.82 2.84
CA VAL A 168 8.54 -28.60 3.23
C VAL A 168 8.76 -27.47 2.23
N ASP A 169 10.00 -27.27 1.75
CA ASP A 169 10.31 -26.22 0.77
C ASP A 169 9.63 -26.46 -0.59
N SER A 170 9.49 -27.72 -1.00
CA SER A 170 8.80 -28.10 -2.23
C SER A 170 7.31 -27.88 -2.10
N PHE A 171 6.73 -28.24 -0.97
CA PHE A 171 5.33 -27.97 -0.65
C PHE A 171 5.03 -26.47 -0.64
N ILE A 172 5.82 -25.66 0.08
CA ILE A 172 5.63 -24.20 0.15
C ILE A 172 5.66 -23.58 -1.25
N ARG A 173 6.61 -23.99 -2.10
CA ARG A 173 6.67 -23.49 -3.49
C ARG A 173 5.41 -23.83 -4.27
N SER A 174 4.96 -25.08 -4.19
CA SER A 174 3.74 -25.55 -4.86
C SER A 174 2.50 -24.79 -4.35
N ALA A 175 2.36 -24.61 -3.04
CA ALA A 175 1.26 -23.88 -2.44
C ALA A 175 1.25 -22.39 -2.85
N ILE A 176 2.44 -21.76 -2.92
CA ILE A 176 2.58 -20.38 -3.45
C ILE A 176 2.16 -20.33 -4.91
N ASP A 177 2.65 -21.25 -5.74
CA ASP A 177 2.31 -21.27 -7.17
C ASP A 177 0.80 -21.44 -7.37
N SER A 178 0.17 -22.39 -6.68
CA SER A 178 -1.27 -22.64 -6.76
C SER A 178 -2.09 -21.42 -6.27
N THR A 179 -1.64 -20.75 -5.21
CA THR A 179 -2.31 -19.55 -4.69
C THR A 179 -2.24 -18.40 -5.69
N VAL A 180 -1.06 -18.17 -6.28
CA VAL A 180 -0.87 -17.12 -7.29
C VAL A 180 -1.64 -17.46 -8.56
N ASP A 181 -1.68 -18.73 -8.97
CA ASP A 181 -2.50 -19.15 -10.11
C ASP A 181 -3.99 -18.86 -9.87
N ALA A 182 -4.49 -19.16 -8.67
CA ALA A 182 -5.87 -18.84 -8.30
C ALA A 182 -6.14 -17.32 -8.29
N MET A 183 -5.19 -16.49 -7.82
CA MET A 183 -5.33 -15.02 -7.79
C MET A 183 -5.31 -14.39 -9.19
N TYR A 184 -4.47 -14.91 -10.09
CA TYR A 184 -4.19 -14.29 -11.38
C TYR A 184 -4.89 -14.98 -12.56
N ALA A 185 -5.73 -15.97 -12.31
CA ALA A 185 -6.52 -16.62 -13.36
C ALA A 185 -7.54 -15.64 -13.98
N GLU A 186 -7.64 -15.67 -15.31
CA GLU A 186 -8.62 -14.89 -16.08
C GLU A 186 -9.88 -15.74 -16.37
N GLY A 187 -10.42 -16.37 -15.34
CA GLY A 187 -11.62 -17.19 -15.44
C GLY A 187 -12.89 -16.46 -14.96
N ALA A 188 -14.06 -17.03 -15.24
CA ALA A 188 -15.34 -16.45 -14.84
C ALA A 188 -15.42 -16.18 -13.32
N ARG A 189 -14.80 -17.03 -12.50
CA ARG A 189 -14.75 -16.87 -11.03
C ARG A 189 -13.93 -15.67 -10.56
N ASN A 190 -13.02 -15.17 -11.38
CA ASN A 190 -12.12 -14.08 -11.06
C ASN A 190 -12.52 -12.75 -11.73
N ARG A 191 -13.61 -12.75 -12.50
CA ARG A 191 -14.18 -11.53 -13.04
C ARG A 191 -14.73 -10.69 -11.90
N PHE A 192 -14.29 -9.44 -11.85
CA PHE A 192 -14.67 -8.53 -10.76
C PHE A 192 -15.59 -7.43 -11.25
N LEU A 193 -15.18 -6.68 -12.27
CA LEU A 193 -15.89 -5.53 -12.78
C LEU A 193 -15.85 -5.50 -14.32
N GLU A 194 -16.90 -4.94 -14.92
CA GLU A 194 -16.89 -4.41 -16.28
C GLU A 194 -16.90 -2.89 -16.22
N VAL A 195 -15.95 -2.28 -16.92
CA VAL A 195 -15.79 -0.82 -16.99
C VAL A 195 -16.12 -0.40 -18.41
N THR A 196 -16.96 0.64 -18.56
CA THR A 196 -17.24 1.26 -19.86
C THR A 196 -16.62 2.64 -19.88
N TYR A 197 -15.83 2.92 -20.91
CA TYR A 197 -15.15 4.20 -21.13
C TYR A 197 -16.01 5.16 -21.96
N ALA A 198 -15.70 6.46 -21.94
CA ALA A 198 -16.42 7.50 -22.66
C ALA A 198 -16.38 7.32 -24.19
N ASN A 199 -15.39 6.61 -24.72
CA ASN A 199 -15.28 6.25 -26.14
C ASN A 199 -16.16 5.05 -26.54
N GLY A 200 -16.85 4.43 -25.56
CA GLY A 200 -17.71 3.25 -25.76
C GLY A 200 -17.00 1.91 -25.60
N ASP A 201 -15.67 1.90 -25.39
CA ASP A 201 -14.93 0.68 -25.13
C ASP A 201 -15.33 0.08 -23.78
N ARG A 202 -15.28 -1.27 -23.70
CA ARG A 202 -15.53 -2.02 -22.48
C ARG A 202 -14.31 -2.84 -22.11
N GLU A 203 -14.04 -2.93 -20.83
CA GLU A 203 -12.94 -3.73 -20.29
C GLU A 203 -13.42 -4.51 -19.08
N GLU A 204 -13.10 -5.81 -19.06
CA GLU A 204 -13.30 -6.65 -17.87
C GLU A 204 -12.06 -6.58 -16.98
N LEU A 205 -12.25 -6.27 -15.73
CA LEU A 205 -11.21 -6.26 -14.71
C LEU A 205 -11.35 -7.51 -13.84
N TYR A 206 -10.21 -8.12 -13.57
CA TYR A 206 -10.08 -9.36 -12.80
C TYR A 206 -9.47 -9.06 -11.43
N PHE A 207 -9.47 -10.05 -10.56
CA PHE A 207 -8.83 -9.95 -9.24
C PHE A 207 -7.39 -9.47 -9.28
N LYS A 208 -6.60 -9.95 -10.23
CA LYS A 208 -5.21 -9.53 -10.44
C LYS A 208 -5.04 -8.02 -10.56
N ASP A 209 -6.04 -7.33 -11.15
CA ASP A 209 -6.02 -5.89 -11.39
C ASP A 209 -6.18 -5.07 -10.10
N PHE A 210 -6.63 -5.72 -9.03
CA PHE A 210 -6.82 -5.13 -7.70
C PHE A 210 -5.84 -5.66 -6.65
N ALA A 211 -5.06 -6.68 -6.98
CA ALA A 211 -4.14 -7.30 -6.04
C ALA A 211 -3.21 -6.28 -5.37
N SER A 212 -3.03 -6.41 -4.07
CA SER A 212 -2.13 -5.58 -3.28
C SER A 212 -1.35 -6.45 -2.28
N GLY A 213 -0.23 -5.92 -1.77
CA GLY A 213 0.54 -6.62 -0.74
C GLY A 213 -0.27 -6.88 0.53
N ALA A 214 -1.16 -5.95 0.91
CA ALA A 214 -2.04 -6.10 2.07
C ALA A 214 -3.07 -7.21 1.87
N MET A 215 -3.65 -7.34 0.67
CA MET A 215 -4.57 -8.44 0.35
C MET A 215 -3.86 -9.80 0.43
N ILE A 216 -2.63 -9.90 -0.08
CA ILE A 216 -1.82 -11.13 0.00
C ILE A 216 -1.56 -11.51 1.46
N GLU A 217 -1.22 -10.54 2.31
CA GLU A 217 -1.08 -10.78 3.75
C GLU A 217 -2.39 -11.26 4.37
N ASN A 218 -3.52 -10.63 4.04
CA ASN A 218 -4.84 -11.02 4.53
C ASN A 218 -5.22 -12.43 4.12
N ILE A 219 -4.94 -12.82 2.86
CA ILE A 219 -5.17 -14.18 2.37
C ILE A 219 -4.44 -15.20 3.25
N VAL A 220 -3.14 -14.99 3.51
CA VAL A 220 -2.37 -15.91 4.36
C VAL A 220 -2.89 -15.92 5.80
N ARG A 221 -3.23 -14.76 6.35
CA ARG A 221 -3.79 -14.66 7.71
C ARG A 221 -5.13 -15.36 7.84
N ARG A 222 -5.97 -15.27 6.83
CA ARG A 222 -7.27 -15.93 6.74
C ARG A 222 -7.10 -17.45 6.64
N ALA A 223 -6.25 -17.92 5.74
CA ALA A 223 -5.94 -19.33 5.59
C ALA A 223 -5.43 -19.96 6.90
N LYS A 224 -4.52 -19.29 7.61
CA LYS A 224 -4.06 -19.71 8.93
C LYS A 224 -5.21 -19.80 9.95
N LYS A 225 -6.12 -18.84 9.96
CA LYS A 225 -7.29 -18.83 10.85
C LYS A 225 -8.23 -20.00 10.53
N ASP A 226 -8.44 -20.31 9.26
CA ASP A 226 -9.34 -21.39 8.85
C ASP A 226 -8.72 -22.77 9.10
N ALA A 227 -7.40 -22.92 8.94
CA ALA A 227 -6.66 -24.11 9.37
C ALA A 227 -6.80 -24.37 10.88
N ILE A 228 -6.68 -23.33 11.73
CA ILE A 228 -6.88 -23.44 13.18
C ILE A 228 -8.32 -23.83 13.51
N LYS A 229 -9.32 -23.24 12.86
CA LYS A 229 -10.73 -23.61 13.07
C LYS A 229 -11.00 -25.06 12.70
N ARG A 230 -10.41 -25.55 11.60
CA ARG A 230 -10.51 -26.96 11.17
C ARG A 230 -9.89 -27.89 12.19
N GLU A 231 -8.70 -27.57 12.72
CA GLU A 231 -8.04 -28.35 13.75
C GLU A 231 -8.92 -28.48 15.02
N ILE A 232 -9.52 -27.38 15.48
CA ILE A 232 -10.42 -27.39 16.63
C ILE A 232 -11.70 -28.21 16.35
N GLY A 233 -12.23 -28.15 15.11
CA GLY A 233 -13.46 -28.84 14.75
C GLY A 233 -13.30 -30.31 14.44
N ASN A 234 -12.30 -30.68 13.67
CA ASN A 234 -12.15 -32.02 13.06
C ASN A 234 -10.86 -32.74 13.48
N GLY A 235 -9.96 -32.09 14.24
CA GLY A 235 -8.65 -32.64 14.61
C GLY A 235 -7.63 -32.72 13.46
N SER A 236 -7.96 -32.24 12.27
CA SER A 236 -7.03 -32.17 11.13
C SER A 236 -6.12 -30.95 11.28
N SER A 237 -4.85 -31.20 11.51
CA SER A 237 -3.86 -30.18 11.83
C SER A 237 -3.07 -29.71 10.60
N GLY A 238 -2.70 -28.45 10.61
CA GLY A 238 -1.80 -27.84 9.64
C GLY A 238 -2.50 -27.08 8.50
N LEU A 239 -1.73 -26.15 7.91
CA LEU A 239 -2.17 -25.34 6.79
C LEU A 239 -2.13 -26.16 5.48
N GLN A 240 -3.22 -26.18 4.75
CA GLN A 240 -3.39 -26.85 3.47
C GLN A 240 -3.37 -25.85 2.31
N THR A 241 -3.03 -26.31 1.12
CA THR A 241 -3.10 -25.49 -0.11
C THR A 241 -4.53 -24.98 -0.37
N GLU A 242 -5.52 -25.83 -0.07
CA GLU A 242 -6.94 -25.47 -0.21
C GLU A 242 -7.38 -24.32 0.71
N ASP A 243 -6.82 -24.22 1.92
CA ASP A 243 -7.08 -23.09 2.82
C ASP A 243 -6.64 -21.76 2.19
N LEU A 244 -5.52 -21.75 1.47
CA LEU A 244 -5.01 -20.57 0.77
C LEU A 244 -5.91 -20.21 -0.42
N ILE A 245 -6.33 -21.18 -1.22
CA ILE A 245 -7.21 -20.96 -2.36
C ILE A 245 -8.59 -20.46 -1.90
N ASN A 246 -9.14 -21.05 -0.86
CA ASN A 246 -10.42 -20.60 -0.27
C ASN A 246 -10.29 -19.19 0.31
N ALA A 247 -9.17 -18.87 0.95
CA ALA A 247 -8.90 -17.54 1.46
C ALA A 247 -8.80 -16.50 0.33
N VAL A 248 -8.24 -16.85 -0.85
CA VAL A 248 -8.27 -15.99 -2.05
C VAL A 248 -9.70 -15.64 -2.41
N HIS A 249 -10.57 -16.63 -2.57
CA HIS A 249 -11.96 -16.38 -2.96
C HIS A 249 -12.75 -15.59 -1.89
N GLN A 250 -12.48 -15.83 -0.61
CA GLN A 250 -13.12 -15.08 0.48
C GLN A 250 -12.66 -13.62 0.50
N GLU A 251 -11.36 -13.37 0.34
CA GLU A 251 -10.80 -12.01 0.30
C GLU A 251 -11.44 -11.19 -0.81
N PHE A 252 -11.67 -11.78 -1.95
CA PHE A 252 -12.30 -11.10 -3.08
C PHE A 252 -13.78 -10.86 -2.89
N ARG A 253 -14.53 -11.79 -2.28
CA ARG A 253 -15.95 -11.56 -1.95
C ARG A 253 -16.14 -10.41 -0.97
N GLU A 254 -15.28 -10.28 0.04
CA GLU A 254 -15.37 -9.18 0.99
C GLU A 254 -14.99 -7.83 0.37
N HIS A 255 -14.21 -7.85 -0.72
CA HIS A 255 -13.89 -6.66 -1.49
C HIS A 255 -14.98 -6.32 -2.53
N GLU A 256 -16.02 -7.15 -2.68
CA GLU A 256 -17.19 -6.85 -3.49
C GLU A 256 -17.91 -5.57 -3.04
N ASP A 257 -17.87 -5.29 -1.74
CA ASP A 257 -18.36 -4.04 -1.15
C ASP A 257 -17.41 -2.84 -1.31
N LEU A 258 -16.28 -3.00 -2.04
CA LEU A 258 -15.37 -1.90 -2.36
C LEU A 258 -16.00 -0.91 -3.33
N PRO A 259 -15.57 0.27 -3.26
CA PRO A 259 -16.24 1.42 -2.70
C PRO A 259 -17.47 1.76 -3.52
N ASN A 260 -18.58 2.06 -2.85
CA ASN A 260 -19.71 2.83 -3.38
C ASN A 260 -19.27 4.23 -3.87
N THR A 261 -18.12 4.35 -4.51
CA THR A 261 -17.72 5.59 -5.18
C THR A 261 -18.38 5.62 -6.53
N THR A 262 -19.48 6.34 -6.60
CA THR A 262 -20.10 6.76 -7.87
C THR A 262 -19.21 7.72 -8.66
N ASN A 263 -17.98 7.98 -8.20
CA ASN A 263 -17.06 8.88 -8.87
C ASN A 263 -16.19 8.10 -9.88
N PRO A 264 -16.40 8.32 -11.20
CA PRO A 264 -15.61 7.66 -12.25
C PRO A 264 -14.10 7.91 -12.16
N ASP A 265 -13.69 9.06 -11.59
CA ASP A 265 -12.28 9.42 -11.45
C ASP A 265 -11.55 8.54 -10.40
N ASP A 266 -12.25 8.08 -9.36
CA ASP A 266 -11.68 7.16 -8.39
C ASP A 266 -11.44 5.77 -9.01
N TRP A 267 -12.35 5.31 -9.87
CA TRP A 267 -12.18 4.08 -10.62
C TRP A 267 -11.07 4.16 -11.68
N ALA A 268 -10.93 5.29 -12.37
CA ALA A 268 -9.83 5.51 -13.31
C ALA A 268 -8.46 5.42 -12.62
N ARG A 269 -8.38 5.86 -11.36
CA ARG A 269 -7.17 5.71 -10.53
C ARG A 269 -6.92 4.25 -10.13
N ILE A 270 -7.96 3.50 -9.83
CA ILE A 270 -7.89 2.08 -9.47
C ILE A 270 -7.47 1.22 -10.66
N SER A 271 -8.04 1.44 -11.84
CA SER A 271 -7.70 0.71 -13.07
C SER A 271 -6.31 1.04 -13.63
N GLY A 272 -5.69 2.16 -13.19
CA GLY A 272 -4.34 2.55 -13.59
C GLY A 272 -4.20 3.05 -15.02
N LYS A 273 -5.27 3.09 -15.82
CA LYS A 273 -5.26 3.67 -17.17
C LYS A 273 -5.43 5.18 -17.10
N LYS A 274 -4.36 5.90 -17.41
CA LYS A 274 -4.39 7.36 -17.52
C LYS A 274 -4.99 7.76 -18.87
N GLY A 275 -6.05 8.59 -18.83
CA GLY A 275 -6.49 9.38 -19.97
C GLY A 275 -7.90 9.12 -20.48
N GLU A 276 -8.55 8.02 -20.13
CA GLU A 276 -9.92 7.74 -20.57
C GLU A 276 -10.90 7.85 -19.41
N ARG A 277 -11.95 8.62 -19.61
CA ARG A 277 -12.99 8.83 -18.60
C ARG A 277 -13.89 7.59 -18.53
N ILE A 278 -14.02 6.99 -17.35
CA ILE A 278 -14.97 5.92 -17.07
C ILE A 278 -16.36 6.54 -16.91
N VAL A 279 -17.33 6.02 -17.65
CA VAL A 279 -18.72 6.49 -17.61
C VAL A 279 -19.67 5.51 -16.93
N TYR A 280 -19.30 4.22 -16.89
CA TYR A 280 -20.13 3.20 -16.27
C TYR A 280 -19.28 2.07 -15.72
N VAL A 281 -19.67 1.54 -14.56
CA VAL A 281 -19.05 0.39 -13.90
C VAL A 281 -20.12 -0.60 -13.49
N ARG A 282 -19.92 -1.88 -13.84
CA ARG A 282 -20.82 -2.98 -13.49
C ARG A 282 -20.05 -4.06 -12.75
N THR A 283 -20.57 -4.52 -11.62
CA THR A 283 -20.02 -5.67 -10.91
C THR A 283 -20.43 -6.98 -11.63
N LEU A 284 -19.48 -7.88 -11.83
CA LEU A 284 -19.64 -9.15 -12.53
C LEU A 284 -19.60 -10.38 -11.62
N ILE A 285 -19.51 -10.18 -10.30
CA ILE A 285 -19.39 -11.29 -9.36
C ILE A 285 -20.69 -12.08 -9.33
N ASP A 286 -20.63 -13.38 -9.59
CA ASP A 286 -21.75 -14.32 -9.49
C ASP A 286 -22.10 -14.53 -8.02
N GLY A 287 -22.97 -13.69 -7.50
CA GLY A 287 -23.67 -13.88 -6.24
C GLY A 287 -25.15 -14.11 -6.51
N ASP A 288 -25.76 -15.10 -5.87
CA ASP A 288 -27.21 -15.32 -5.87
C ASP A 288 -27.96 -14.03 -5.46
N GLY A 289 -28.45 -13.29 -6.43
CA GLY A 289 -29.34 -12.16 -6.20
C GLY A 289 -28.81 -10.79 -6.57
N GLU A 290 -29.49 -10.16 -7.50
CA GLU A 290 -29.49 -8.77 -7.90
C GLU A 290 -28.17 -8.19 -8.45
N GLN A 291 -28.11 -8.12 -9.77
CA GLN A 291 -27.14 -7.30 -10.49
C GLN A 291 -27.26 -5.85 -10.05
N ARG A 292 -26.34 -5.37 -9.20
CA ARG A 292 -26.25 -3.95 -8.85
C ARG A 292 -25.49 -3.23 -9.95
N ALA A 293 -26.22 -2.57 -10.83
CA ALA A 293 -25.66 -1.63 -11.78
C ALA A 293 -25.47 -0.27 -11.09
N ILE A 294 -24.24 0.24 -11.07
CA ILE A 294 -23.95 1.59 -10.59
C ILE A 294 -23.85 2.49 -11.81
N GLU A 295 -24.87 3.32 -12.03
CA GLU A 295 -24.90 4.31 -13.09
C GLU A 295 -24.23 5.60 -12.61
N ALA A 296 -23.18 6.04 -13.31
CA ALA A 296 -22.53 7.30 -12.99
C ALA A 296 -23.41 8.46 -13.48
N VAL A 297 -24.10 9.11 -12.56
CA VAL A 297 -24.88 10.32 -12.86
C VAL A 297 -23.92 11.52 -12.98
N SER A 298 -23.87 12.16 -14.15
CA SER A 298 -23.10 13.39 -14.34
C SER A 298 -23.62 14.51 -13.43
N PRO A 299 -22.75 15.25 -12.71
CA PRO A 299 -23.17 16.43 -11.97
C PRO A 299 -23.72 17.48 -12.95
N GLY A 300 -25.01 17.71 -12.95
CA GLY A 300 -25.72 18.64 -13.84
C GLY A 300 -27.12 18.20 -14.27
N GLN A 301 -27.55 16.99 -13.94
CA GLN A 301 -28.92 16.51 -14.22
C GLN A 301 -29.92 16.69 -13.05
N TYR A 302 -29.58 17.53 -12.09
CA TYR A 302 -30.55 18.01 -11.08
C TYR A 302 -30.99 19.40 -11.44
N LEU A 303 -31.88 19.54 -12.41
CA LEU A 303 -32.80 20.66 -12.61
C LEU A 303 -34.16 20.10 -13.03
#